data_881c243d359eadb8adf9bb4eba888692
#
_entry.id   881c243d359eadb8adf9bb4eba888692
#
_cell.length_a   1.000
_cell.length_b   1.000
_cell.length_c   1.000
_cell.angle_alpha   90.00
_cell.angle_beta   90.00
_cell.angle_gamma   90.00
#
_symmetry.space_group_name_H-M   'P 1'
#
loop_
_entity.id
_entity.type
_entity.pdbx_description
1 polymer ?
#
loop_
_entity_poly.entity_id
_entity_poly.type
_entity_poly.pdbx_seq_one_letter_code
_entity_poly.pdbx_strand_id
1 'polypeptide(L)'
;FYVLSIALTIVLIPNYAYAAELSGSNTAWILTSTALVLFMTIPGLAFFYGGLVRGKNVLSVLMQCFALTCMVSVLWVVVLYGLIFGDGGTLNSVIGGLDHLFMAGVTNESLAGDIPETVFSMFQLTFAIITPALIVGGFAERMKFSSMLLFSSLWMIFVYAPICHMVWGGGWLADIGLMDFAGGTVVHINAGVAALVAAVMLRERKGFPSSPMPPHNLAMTVAGASMLWVGWFGFNAGSALAADQSAGMAMLVTHIGAATGSLAWMAREWFKPVSYTHLRAHETDSISYAVFCLKKK
;
A
#
# COMPACT_ATOMS: atom_id res chain seq x y z
N PHE A 1 -48.05 57.60 5.54
CA PHE A 1 -47.18 56.54 6.05
C PHE A 1 -47.35 55.33 5.14
N TYR A 2 -46.45 55.15 4.16
CA TYR A 2 -46.38 53.95 3.31
C TYR A 2 -45.42 52.97 3.95
N VAL A 3 -45.91 51.84 4.40
CA VAL A 3 -45.08 50.70 4.84
C VAL A 3 -44.72 49.86 3.59
N LEU A 4 -43.48 49.90 3.22
CA LEU A 4 -42.96 49.12 2.11
C LEU A 4 -42.75 47.69 2.61
N SER A 5 -43.63 46.75 2.22
CA SER A 5 -43.43 45.33 2.44
C SER A 5 -42.41 44.78 1.43
N ILE A 6 -41.20 44.53 1.87
CA ILE A 6 -40.22 43.80 1.09
C ILE A 6 -40.53 42.30 1.26
N ALA A 7 -41.16 41.71 0.25
CA ALA A 7 -41.32 40.25 0.15
C ALA A 7 -39.92 39.64 -0.19
N LEU A 8 -39.32 38.99 0.77
CA LEU A 8 -38.09 38.23 0.58
C LEU A 8 -38.44 36.94 -0.20
N THR A 9 -38.30 36.95 -1.52
CA THR A 9 -38.43 35.78 -2.34
C THR A 9 -37.18 34.92 -2.13
N ILE A 10 -37.28 33.93 -1.26
CA ILE A 10 -36.25 32.87 -1.16
C ILE A 10 -36.37 32.04 -2.44
N VAL A 11 -35.47 32.31 -3.37
CA VAL A 11 -35.22 31.41 -4.53
C VAL A 11 -34.59 30.16 -3.97
N LEU A 12 -35.39 29.12 -3.77
CA LEU A 12 -34.92 27.76 -3.60
C LEU A 12 -34.23 27.36 -4.90
N ILE A 13 -32.92 27.59 -4.99
CA ILE A 13 -32.10 26.95 -6.00
C ILE A 13 -32.11 25.48 -5.62
N PRO A 14 -32.70 24.58 -6.44
CA PRO A 14 -32.57 23.16 -6.18
C PRO A 14 -31.06 22.88 -6.23
N ASN A 15 -30.50 22.39 -5.13
CA ASN A 15 -29.21 21.73 -5.14
C ASN A 15 -29.41 20.48 -6.01
N TYR A 16 -29.20 20.62 -7.32
CA TYR A 16 -28.91 19.45 -8.14
C TYR A 16 -27.61 18.89 -7.59
N ALA A 17 -27.71 17.87 -6.74
CA ALA A 17 -26.62 16.94 -6.56
C ALA A 17 -26.34 16.39 -7.96
N TYR A 18 -25.35 16.96 -8.63
CA TYR A 18 -24.85 16.37 -9.87
C TYR A 18 -24.45 14.94 -9.50
N ALA A 19 -25.19 13.97 -10.00
CA ALA A 19 -24.73 12.60 -9.99
C ALA A 19 -23.34 12.62 -10.62
N ALA A 20 -22.36 12.07 -9.94
CA ALA A 20 -20.98 12.07 -10.45
C ALA A 20 -21.01 11.41 -11.83
N GLU A 21 -20.59 12.16 -12.86
CA GLU A 21 -20.55 11.64 -14.23
C GLU A 21 -19.24 10.85 -14.38
N LEU A 22 -19.35 9.69 -15.03
CA LEU A 22 -18.22 8.80 -15.27
C LEU A 22 -17.11 9.51 -16.06
N SER A 23 -15.93 9.63 -15.47
CA SER A 23 -14.74 10.17 -16.12
C SER A 23 -13.92 9.04 -16.77
N GLY A 24 -13.89 9.02 -18.11
CA GLY A 24 -13.07 8.08 -18.87
C GLY A 24 -11.57 8.28 -18.67
N SER A 25 -11.10 9.52 -18.51
CA SER A 25 -9.68 9.84 -18.27
C SER A 25 -9.22 9.35 -16.90
N ASN A 26 -10.00 9.60 -15.85
CA ASN A 26 -9.70 9.14 -14.50
C ASN A 26 -9.75 7.61 -14.43
N THR A 27 -10.76 6.99 -15.03
CA THR A 27 -10.87 5.52 -15.13
C THR A 27 -9.65 4.91 -15.82
N ALA A 28 -9.21 5.43 -16.96
CA ALA A 28 -8.03 4.94 -17.68
C ALA A 28 -6.76 5.08 -16.85
N TRP A 29 -6.59 6.22 -16.13
CA TRP A 29 -5.47 6.44 -15.26
C TRP A 29 -5.44 5.44 -14.10
N ILE A 30 -6.57 5.17 -13.44
CA ILE A 30 -6.63 4.24 -12.30
C ILE A 30 -6.47 2.79 -12.76
N LEU A 31 -6.98 2.39 -13.91
CA LEU A 31 -6.70 1.07 -14.49
C LEU A 31 -5.18 0.87 -14.72
N THR A 32 -4.50 1.88 -15.28
CA THR A 32 -3.04 1.87 -15.49
C THR A 32 -2.31 1.81 -14.15
N SER A 33 -2.69 2.66 -13.20
CA SER A 33 -2.11 2.70 -11.86
C SER A 33 -2.28 1.38 -11.11
N THR A 34 -3.43 0.73 -11.24
CA THR A 34 -3.70 -0.60 -10.67
C THR A 34 -2.69 -1.64 -11.17
N ALA A 35 -2.46 -1.68 -12.49
CA ALA A 35 -1.46 -2.59 -13.06
C ALA A 35 -0.05 -2.29 -12.55
N LEU A 36 0.33 -1.01 -12.46
CA LEU A 36 1.62 -0.57 -11.93
C LEU A 36 1.82 -0.96 -10.46
N VAL A 37 0.81 -0.79 -9.61
CA VAL A 37 0.92 -1.16 -8.18
C VAL A 37 0.95 -2.67 -7.99
N LEU A 38 0.16 -3.44 -8.75
CA LEU A 38 0.26 -4.90 -8.70
C LEU A 38 1.65 -5.39 -9.14
N PHE A 39 2.22 -4.75 -10.15
CA PHE A 39 3.59 -5.02 -10.62
C PHE A 39 4.66 -4.75 -9.53
N MET A 40 4.41 -3.82 -8.59
CA MET A 40 5.29 -3.63 -7.43
C MET A 40 5.37 -4.87 -6.55
N THR A 41 4.27 -5.57 -6.34
CA THR A 41 4.28 -6.79 -5.51
C THR A 41 4.77 -7.99 -6.29
N ILE A 42 4.25 -8.18 -7.49
CA ILE A 42 4.63 -9.24 -8.42
C ILE A 42 5.01 -8.60 -9.77
N PRO A 43 6.27 -8.58 -10.15
CA PRO A 43 7.44 -9.26 -9.56
C PRO A 43 8.32 -8.38 -8.65
N GLY A 44 8.06 -7.07 -8.55
CA GLY A 44 8.97 -6.10 -7.97
C GLY A 44 9.49 -6.52 -6.57
N LEU A 45 8.61 -6.56 -5.58
CA LEU A 45 8.97 -6.88 -4.19
C LEU A 45 9.47 -8.33 -4.04
N ALA A 46 8.90 -9.26 -4.81
CA ALA A 46 9.33 -10.65 -4.82
C ALA A 46 10.81 -10.77 -5.23
N PHE A 47 11.23 -10.10 -6.32
CA PHE A 47 12.62 -10.10 -6.77
C PHE A 47 13.52 -9.31 -5.82
N PHE A 48 13.06 -8.18 -5.31
CA PHE A 48 13.80 -7.38 -4.34
C PHE A 48 14.20 -8.22 -3.12
N TYR A 49 13.24 -8.85 -2.45
CA TYR A 49 13.52 -9.71 -1.31
C TYR A 49 14.21 -11.03 -1.71
N GLY A 50 13.84 -11.60 -2.85
CA GLY A 50 14.47 -12.82 -3.38
C GLY A 50 15.97 -12.66 -3.56
N GLY A 51 16.43 -11.51 -4.05
CA GLY A 51 17.84 -11.21 -4.20
C GLY A 51 18.59 -11.02 -2.86
N LEU A 52 17.88 -10.58 -1.81
CA LEU A 52 18.48 -10.28 -0.49
C LEU A 52 18.62 -11.48 0.44
N VAL A 53 17.78 -12.48 0.29
CA VAL A 53 17.83 -13.70 1.12
C VAL A 53 18.93 -14.64 0.67
N ARG A 54 19.24 -15.67 1.47
CA ARG A 54 20.17 -16.72 1.06
C ARG A 54 19.58 -17.56 -0.09
N GLY A 55 20.42 -18.03 -1.01
CA GLY A 55 20.00 -18.75 -2.23
C GLY A 55 18.96 -19.86 -2.02
N LYS A 56 19.09 -20.65 -0.94
CA LYS A 56 18.16 -21.71 -0.58
C LYS A 56 16.74 -21.22 -0.21
N ASN A 57 16.57 -19.93 0.09
CA ASN A 57 15.30 -19.35 0.53
C ASN A 57 14.63 -18.49 -0.55
N VAL A 58 15.25 -18.33 -1.72
CA VAL A 58 14.73 -17.48 -2.81
C VAL A 58 13.33 -17.87 -3.19
N LEU A 59 13.13 -19.13 -3.55
CA LEU A 59 11.82 -19.65 -3.98
C LEU A 59 10.76 -19.49 -2.86
N SER A 60 11.16 -19.69 -1.60
CA SER A 60 10.25 -19.50 -0.47
C SER A 60 9.71 -18.07 -0.39
N VAL A 61 10.58 -17.06 -0.58
CA VAL A 61 10.17 -15.65 -0.53
C VAL A 61 9.33 -15.25 -1.75
N LEU A 62 9.72 -15.70 -2.94
CA LEU A 62 8.91 -15.51 -4.16
C LEU A 62 7.50 -16.07 -3.97
N MET A 63 7.40 -17.32 -3.46
CA MET A 63 6.12 -17.96 -3.20
C MET A 63 5.33 -17.30 -2.08
N GLN A 64 5.98 -16.71 -1.09
CA GLN A 64 5.29 -15.94 -0.05
C GLN A 64 4.61 -14.69 -0.64
N CYS A 65 5.30 -13.91 -1.47
CA CYS A 65 4.70 -12.75 -2.14
C CYS A 65 3.55 -13.16 -3.07
N PHE A 66 3.73 -14.24 -3.85
CA PHE A 66 2.70 -14.75 -4.74
C PHE A 66 1.47 -15.26 -3.98
N ALA A 67 1.67 -16.05 -2.94
CA ALA A 67 0.58 -16.59 -2.12
C ALA A 67 -0.19 -15.50 -1.37
N LEU A 68 0.51 -14.47 -0.87
CA LEU A 68 -0.13 -13.30 -0.25
C LEU A 68 -1.00 -12.56 -1.27
N THR A 69 -0.53 -12.37 -2.50
CA THR A 69 -1.35 -11.77 -3.56
C THR A 69 -2.65 -12.55 -3.76
N CYS A 70 -2.57 -13.86 -3.92
CA CYS A 70 -3.76 -14.70 -4.12
C CYS A 70 -4.70 -14.69 -2.89
N MET A 71 -4.14 -14.88 -1.70
CA MET A 71 -4.91 -14.93 -0.46
C MET A 71 -5.63 -13.62 -0.17
N VAL A 72 -4.92 -12.48 -0.26
CA VAL A 72 -5.52 -11.17 0.00
C VAL A 72 -6.59 -10.84 -1.04
N SER A 73 -6.39 -11.22 -2.32
CA SER A 73 -7.41 -11.02 -3.35
C SER A 73 -8.71 -11.76 -3.03
N VAL A 74 -8.62 -12.99 -2.52
CA VAL A 74 -9.80 -13.74 -2.10
C VAL A 74 -10.43 -13.10 -0.86
N LEU A 75 -9.64 -12.77 0.15
CA LEU A 75 -10.15 -12.12 1.37
C LEU A 75 -10.78 -10.76 1.07
N TRP A 76 -10.24 -10.02 0.09
CA TRP A 76 -10.79 -8.73 -0.34
C TRP A 76 -12.21 -8.86 -0.82
N VAL A 77 -12.43 -9.77 -1.75
CA VAL A 77 -13.77 -10.04 -2.28
C VAL A 77 -14.71 -10.57 -1.21
N VAL A 78 -14.22 -11.46 -0.35
CA VAL A 78 -15.06 -12.09 0.68
C VAL A 78 -15.49 -11.09 1.73
N VAL A 79 -14.57 -10.28 2.27
CA VAL A 79 -14.88 -9.49 3.47
C VAL A 79 -14.14 -8.15 3.58
N LEU A 80 -12.89 -8.03 3.10
CA LEU A 80 -12.08 -6.85 3.43
C LEU A 80 -12.62 -5.57 2.82
N TYR A 81 -13.18 -5.63 1.60
CA TYR A 81 -13.74 -4.45 0.97
C TYR A 81 -14.85 -3.82 1.82
N GLY A 82 -15.78 -4.62 2.34
CA GLY A 82 -16.82 -4.15 3.24
C GLY A 82 -16.29 -3.62 4.56
N LEU A 83 -15.35 -4.34 5.21
CA LEU A 83 -14.74 -3.90 6.46
C LEU A 83 -13.96 -2.58 6.34
N ILE A 84 -13.55 -2.19 5.13
CA ILE A 84 -12.76 -0.98 4.88
C ILE A 84 -13.64 0.15 4.36
N PHE A 85 -14.50 -0.08 3.37
CA PHE A 85 -15.25 0.96 2.67
C PHE A 85 -16.76 0.90 2.88
N GLY A 86 -17.27 -0.13 3.58
CA GLY A 86 -18.67 -0.23 3.97
C GLY A 86 -19.02 0.64 5.18
N ASP A 87 -20.32 0.81 5.43
CA ASP A 87 -20.84 1.52 6.59
C ASP A 87 -20.79 0.61 7.84
N GLY A 88 -20.00 1.00 8.82
CA GLY A 88 -19.85 0.30 10.11
C GLY A 88 -20.95 0.57 11.14
N GLY A 89 -21.95 1.40 10.83
CA GLY A 89 -23.01 1.81 11.75
C GLY A 89 -22.42 2.40 13.04
N THR A 90 -22.69 1.79 14.18
CA THR A 90 -22.16 2.25 15.48
C THR A 90 -20.64 2.09 15.63
N LEU A 91 -20.00 1.25 14.85
CA LEU A 91 -18.56 1.01 14.84
C LEU A 91 -17.83 1.73 13.71
N ASN A 92 -18.53 2.55 12.92
CA ASN A 92 -17.97 3.25 11.76
C ASN A 92 -16.73 4.10 12.07
N SER A 93 -16.54 4.52 13.30
CA SER A 93 -15.32 5.22 13.71
C SER A 93 -14.05 4.36 13.61
N VAL A 94 -14.18 3.01 13.63
CA VAL A 94 -13.04 2.08 13.70
C VAL A 94 -13.02 1.09 12.53
N ILE A 95 -14.19 0.62 12.08
CA ILE A 95 -14.29 -0.43 11.06
C ILE A 95 -15.59 -0.29 10.29
N GLY A 96 -15.57 -0.65 9.01
CA GLY A 96 -16.75 -0.70 8.15
C GLY A 96 -17.66 -1.90 8.44
N GLY A 97 -18.70 -2.03 7.63
CA GLY A 97 -19.74 -3.05 7.77
C GLY A 97 -19.51 -4.30 6.94
N LEU A 98 -20.50 -5.16 6.97
CA LEU A 98 -20.53 -6.42 6.21
C LEU A 98 -21.47 -6.35 4.98
N ASP A 99 -22.00 -5.18 4.65
CA ASP A 99 -22.97 -5.00 3.57
C ASP A 99 -22.38 -5.32 2.19
N HIS A 100 -21.06 -5.20 2.05
CA HIS A 100 -20.32 -5.56 0.85
C HIS A 100 -19.66 -6.95 0.90
N LEU A 101 -20.15 -7.87 1.74
CA LEU A 101 -19.70 -9.27 1.70
C LEU A 101 -19.84 -9.82 0.28
N PHE A 102 -18.79 -10.48 -0.21
CA PHE A 102 -18.73 -10.99 -1.58
C PHE A 102 -18.97 -9.92 -2.66
N MET A 103 -18.56 -8.67 -2.37
CA MET A 103 -18.78 -7.49 -3.24
C MET A 103 -20.26 -7.19 -3.49
N ALA A 104 -21.16 -7.57 -2.55
CA ALA A 104 -22.58 -7.27 -2.67
C ALA A 104 -22.79 -5.75 -2.83
N GLY A 105 -23.68 -5.36 -3.75
CA GLY A 105 -23.94 -3.95 -4.06
C GLY A 105 -22.96 -3.30 -5.04
N VAL A 106 -21.78 -3.87 -5.27
CA VAL A 106 -20.84 -3.38 -6.30
C VAL A 106 -21.30 -3.91 -7.66
N THR A 107 -21.73 -3.00 -8.53
CA THR A 107 -22.28 -3.31 -9.85
C THR A 107 -21.46 -2.65 -10.96
N ASN A 108 -21.81 -2.92 -12.21
CA ASN A 108 -21.18 -2.24 -13.36
C ASN A 108 -21.55 -0.75 -13.43
N GLU A 109 -22.57 -0.33 -12.72
CA GLU A 109 -23.10 1.04 -12.73
C GLU A 109 -22.70 1.83 -11.47
N SER A 110 -22.22 1.14 -10.42
CA SER A 110 -21.80 1.81 -9.17
C SER A 110 -20.50 2.59 -9.39
N LEU A 111 -20.48 3.81 -8.84
CA LEU A 111 -19.34 4.73 -8.94
C LEU A 111 -18.76 4.99 -7.55
N ALA A 112 -17.44 5.12 -7.49
CA ALA A 112 -16.69 5.67 -6.37
C ALA A 112 -16.09 7.02 -6.83
N GLY A 113 -16.72 8.12 -6.42
CA GLY A 113 -16.47 9.43 -7.05
C GLY A 113 -16.91 9.41 -8.51
N ASP A 114 -16.00 9.70 -9.44
CA ASP A 114 -16.24 9.75 -10.89
C ASP A 114 -15.63 8.56 -11.66
N ILE A 115 -15.20 7.51 -10.97
CA ILE A 115 -14.69 6.28 -11.57
C ILE A 115 -15.58 5.08 -11.20
N PRO A 116 -15.60 4.00 -12.00
CA PRO A 116 -16.32 2.78 -11.63
C PRO A 116 -15.85 2.24 -10.28
N GLU A 117 -16.77 1.87 -9.41
CA GLU A 117 -16.45 1.31 -8.10
C GLU A 117 -15.61 0.02 -8.20
N THR A 118 -15.82 -0.76 -9.25
CA THR A 118 -14.99 -1.94 -9.54
C THR A 118 -13.53 -1.58 -9.79
N VAL A 119 -13.26 -0.46 -10.46
CA VAL A 119 -11.91 0.05 -10.72
C VAL A 119 -11.30 0.59 -9.44
N PHE A 120 -12.04 1.36 -8.65
CA PHE A 120 -11.63 1.82 -7.33
C PHE A 120 -11.28 0.65 -6.41
N SER A 121 -12.18 -0.33 -6.30
CA SER A 121 -11.97 -1.52 -5.48
C SER A 121 -10.74 -2.30 -5.89
N MET A 122 -10.51 -2.50 -7.20
CA MET A 122 -9.32 -3.19 -7.70
C MET A 122 -8.03 -2.41 -7.42
N PHE A 123 -8.05 -1.08 -7.51
CA PHE A 123 -6.93 -0.23 -7.14
C PHE A 123 -6.61 -0.35 -5.66
N GLN A 124 -7.59 -0.22 -4.78
CA GLN A 124 -7.42 -0.36 -3.33
C GLN A 124 -6.98 -1.77 -2.91
N LEU A 125 -7.43 -2.81 -3.61
CA LEU A 125 -6.95 -4.18 -3.41
C LEU A 125 -5.43 -4.29 -3.59
N THR A 126 -4.83 -3.56 -4.54
CA THR A 126 -3.37 -3.62 -4.75
C THR A 126 -2.58 -3.10 -3.55
N PHE A 127 -3.11 -2.12 -2.81
CA PHE A 127 -2.54 -1.65 -1.54
C PHE A 127 -2.70 -2.70 -0.42
N ALA A 128 -3.86 -3.34 -0.37
CA ALA A 128 -4.09 -4.45 0.56
C ALA A 128 -3.14 -5.63 0.30
N ILE A 129 -2.80 -5.91 -0.96
CA ILE A 129 -1.86 -6.97 -1.36
C ILE A 129 -0.42 -6.64 -0.94
N ILE A 130 0.06 -5.44 -1.24
CA ILE A 130 1.46 -5.09 -1.00
C ILE A 130 1.78 -4.96 0.49
N THR A 131 0.82 -4.55 1.31
CA THR A 131 1.05 -4.26 2.72
C THR A 131 1.57 -5.47 3.51
N PRO A 132 0.93 -6.64 3.53
CA PRO A 132 1.48 -7.82 4.19
C PRO A 132 2.72 -8.35 3.48
N ALA A 133 2.88 -8.14 2.16
CA ALA A 133 4.09 -8.51 1.44
C ALA A 133 5.31 -7.71 1.91
N LEU A 134 5.16 -6.45 2.32
CA LEU A 134 6.23 -5.68 2.95
C LEU A 134 6.70 -6.27 4.29
N ILE A 135 5.81 -6.94 5.03
CA ILE A 135 6.18 -7.59 6.30
C ILE A 135 7.10 -8.81 6.08
N VAL A 136 7.05 -9.43 4.90
CA VAL A 136 7.87 -10.63 4.56
C VAL A 136 9.34 -10.43 4.89
N GLY A 137 9.90 -9.26 4.62
CA GLY A 137 11.27 -8.92 5.00
C GLY A 137 11.57 -9.07 6.49
N GLY A 138 10.59 -8.81 7.35
CA GLY A 138 10.70 -8.93 8.81
C GLY A 138 10.78 -10.37 9.32
N PHE A 139 10.18 -11.33 8.64
CA PHE A 139 10.15 -12.74 9.05
C PHE A 139 10.79 -13.72 8.05
N ALA A 140 11.35 -13.21 6.95
CA ALA A 140 12.03 -14.03 5.95
C ALA A 140 13.06 -14.98 6.61
N GLU A 141 13.11 -16.23 6.13
CA GLU A 141 13.98 -17.30 6.65
C GLU A 141 13.66 -17.82 8.07
N ARG A 142 12.59 -17.32 8.74
CA ARG A 142 12.29 -17.61 10.15
C ARG A 142 10.88 -18.16 10.38
N MET A 143 9.93 -17.87 9.47
CA MET A 143 8.53 -18.28 9.62
C MET A 143 8.19 -19.41 8.66
N LYS A 144 7.40 -20.38 9.11
CA LYS A 144 6.84 -21.43 8.24
C LYS A 144 5.80 -20.83 7.32
N PHE A 145 5.69 -21.37 6.10
CA PHE A 145 4.77 -20.88 5.08
C PHE A 145 3.30 -20.85 5.54
N SER A 146 2.82 -21.94 6.16
CA SER A 146 1.46 -22.01 6.70
C SER A 146 1.20 -21.00 7.83
N SER A 147 2.20 -20.78 8.70
CA SER A 147 2.11 -19.78 9.77
C SER A 147 2.08 -18.37 9.22
N MET A 148 2.82 -18.10 8.13
CA MET A 148 2.79 -16.82 7.44
C MET A 148 1.42 -16.55 6.84
N LEU A 149 0.80 -17.53 6.17
CA LEU A 149 -0.54 -17.37 5.60
C LEU A 149 -1.58 -17.09 6.70
N LEU A 150 -1.56 -17.87 7.78
CA LEU A 150 -2.48 -17.67 8.91
C LEU A 150 -2.29 -16.30 9.57
N PHE A 151 -1.04 -15.95 9.88
CA PHE A 151 -0.70 -14.65 10.46
C PHE A 151 -1.20 -13.51 9.56
N SER A 152 -0.86 -13.56 8.26
CA SER A 152 -1.22 -12.49 7.34
C SER A 152 -2.74 -12.38 7.16
N SER A 153 -3.47 -13.51 7.11
CA SER A 153 -4.95 -13.49 7.01
C SER A 153 -5.58 -12.82 8.22
N LEU A 154 -5.16 -13.19 9.43
CA LEU A 154 -5.67 -12.60 10.67
C LEU A 154 -5.25 -11.12 10.78
N TRP A 155 -4.02 -10.80 10.42
CA TRP A 155 -3.50 -9.44 10.44
C TRP A 155 -4.25 -8.52 9.47
N MET A 156 -4.62 -9.02 8.28
CA MET A 156 -5.43 -8.27 7.33
C MET A 156 -6.81 -7.91 7.89
N ILE A 157 -7.45 -8.84 8.59
CA ILE A 157 -8.80 -8.63 9.13
C ILE A 157 -8.75 -7.73 10.39
N PHE A 158 -7.82 -8.00 11.32
CA PHE A 158 -7.85 -7.38 12.65
C PHE A 158 -6.95 -6.15 12.79
N VAL A 159 -6.04 -5.90 11.83
CA VAL A 159 -5.12 -4.77 11.88
C VAL A 159 -5.24 -3.90 10.63
N TYR A 160 -5.04 -4.48 9.44
CA TYR A 160 -5.06 -3.71 8.21
C TYR A 160 -6.43 -3.09 7.96
N ALA A 161 -7.50 -3.88 8.00
CA ALA A 161 -8.85 -3.39 7.71
C ALA A 161 -9.29 -2.25 8.64
N PRO A 162 -9.17 -2.36 9.99
CA PRO A 162 -9.48 -1.25 10.87
C PRO A 162 -8.64 0.00 10.60
N ILE A 163 -7.32 -0.13 10.45
CA ILE A 163 -6.46 1.03 10.19
C ILE A 163 -6.82 1.68 8.85
N CYS A 164 -7.03 0.88 7.81
CA CYS A 164 -7.42 1.38 6.49
C CYS A 164 -8.77 2.09 6.54
N HIS A 165 -9.76 1.52 7.23
CA HIS A 165 -11.06 2.16 7.43
C HIS A 165 -10.95 3.47 8.20
N MET A 166 -10.22 3.48 9.32
CA MET A 166 -10.02 4.69 10.12
C MET A 166 -9.41 5.85 9.32
N VAL A 167 -8.56 5.55 8.32
CA VAL A 167 -7.83 6.56 7.54
C VAL A 167 -8.54 6.88 6.22
N TRP A 168 -9.01 5.87 5.48
CA TRP A 168 -9.57 6.03 4.13
C TRP A 168 -11.06 5.69 4.01
N GLY A 169 -11.60 4.95 4.96
CA GLY A 169 -12.99 4.51 4.97
C GLY A 169 -13.97 5.45 5.69
N GLY A 170 -13.51 6.62 6.15
CA GLY A 170 -14.37 7.58 6.87
C GLY A 170 -14.43 7.34 8.38
N GLY A 171 -13.39 6.72 8.97
CA GLY A 171 -13.30 6.54 10.41
C GLY A 171 -12.59 7.71 11.14
N TRP A 172 -12.37 7.56 12.44
CA TRP A 172 -11.99 8.66 13.34
C TRP A 172 -10.64 9.32 13.03
N LEU A 173 -9.69 8.62 12.37
CA LEU A 173 -8.42 9.24 11.97
C LEU A 173 -8.62 10.24 10.82
N ALA A 174 -9.52 9.95 9.90
CA ALA A 174 -9.93 10.89 8.87
C ALA A 174 -10.63 12.11 9.49
N ASP A 175 -11.52 11.87 10.47
CA ASP A 175 -12.29 12.93 11.15
C ASP A 175 -11.40 13.93 11.88
N ILE A 176 -10.30 13.50 12.50
CA ILE A 176 -9.32 14.39 13.14
C ILE A 176 -8.34 15.04 12.16
N GLY A 177 -8.49 14.77 10.84
CA GLY A 177 -7.69 15.41 9.81
C GLY A 177 -6.35 14.73 9.52
N LEU A 178 -6.19 13.43 9.82
CA LEU A 178 -5.01 12.69 9.38
C LEU A 178 -4.93 12.67 7.85
N MET A 179 -3.84 13.20 7.31
CA MET A 179 -3.57 13.18 5.87
C MET A 179 -2.68 11.99 5.51
N ASP A 180 -3.25 11.04 4.80
CA ASP A 180 -2.54 9.92 4.19
C ASP A 180 -2.91 9.82 2.72
N PHE A 181 -2.10 10.45 1.86
CA PHE A 181 -2.37 10.55 0.43
C PHE A 181 -2.24 9.21 -0.29
N ALA A 182 -1.21 8.44 0.05
CA ALA A 182 -0.87 7.22 -0.70
C ALA A 182 -0.42 6.04 0.20
N GLY A 183 -0.85 6.00 1.46
CA GLY A 183 -0.58 4.86 2.34
C GLY A 183 0.65 5.00 3.22
N GLY A 184 1.08 6.23 3.53
CA GLY A 184 2.14 6.45 4.52
C GLY A 184 1.83 5.78 5.85
N THR A 185 0.60 5.92 6.34
CA THR A 185 0.10 5.30 7.57
C THR A 185 -0.47 3.90 7.28
N VAL A 186 -1.41 3.80 6.36
CA VAL A 186 -2.16 2.57 6.07
C VAL A 186 -1.25 1.43 5.63
N VAL A 187 -0.25 1.71 4.81
CA VAL A 187 0.65 0.70 4.25
C VAL A 187 1.99 0.68 5.01
N HIS A 188 2.72 1.80 5.00
CA HIS A 188 4.15 1.79 5.38
C HIS A 188 4.37 1.76 6.88
N ILE A 189 3.73 2.62 7.67
CA ILE A 189 3.85 2.58 9.14
C ILE A 189 3.28 1.26 9.65
N ASN A 190 2.12 0.87 9.16
CA ASN A 190 1.43 -0.35 9.58
C ASN A 190 2.28 -1.61 9.31
N ALA A 191 2.77 -1.78 8.07
CA ALA A 191 3.66 -2.90 7.74
C ALA A 191 5.00 -2.83 8.47
N GLY A 192 5.57 -1.63 8.63
CA GLY A 192 6.85 -1.43 9.30
C GLY A 192 6.80 -1.83 10.78
N VAL A 193 5.76 -1.43 11.50
CA VAL A 193 5.54 -1.82 12.90
C VAL A 193 5.31 -3.34 13.01
N ALA A 194 4.48 -3.91 12.13
CA ALA A 194 4.24 -5.35 12.11
C ALA A 194 5.54 -6.14 11.82
N ALA A 195 6.36 -5.67 10.87
CA ALA A 195 7.66 -6.28 10.57
C ALA A 195 8.63 -6.18 11.76
N LEU A 196 8.64 -5.06 12.48
CA LEU A 196 9.43 -4.87 13.70
C LEU A 196 9.03 -5.88 14.78
N VAL A 197 7.74 -5.94 15.09
CA VAL A 197 7.21 -6.89 16.10
C VAL A 197 7.51 -8.33 15.69
N ALA A 198 7.26 -8.70 14.43
CA ALA A 198 7.57 -10.04 13.92
C ALA A 198 9.08 -10.36 14.06
N ALA A 199 9.95 -9.40 13.72
CA ALA A 199 11.40 -9.61 13.84
C ALA A 199 11.85 -9.82 15.29
N VAL A 200 11.29 -9.07 16.24
CA VAL A 200 11.56 -9.20 17.68
C VAL A 200 11.06 -10.54 18.22
N MET A 201 9.82 -10.92 17.89
CA MET A 201 9.19 -12.14 18.36
C MET A 201 9.87 -13.41 17.82
N LEU A 202 10.26 -13.40 16.55
CA LEU A 202 10.93 -14.53 15.91
C LEU A 202 12.43 -14.61 16.21
N ARG A 203 12.98 -13.61 16.86
CA ARG A 203 14.40 -13.51 17.27
C ARG A 203 15.35 -13.63 16.07
N GLU A 204 16.60 -14.05 16.33
CA GLU A 204 17.68 -14.11 15.36
C GLU A 204 17.50 -15.23 14.31
N ARG A 205 18.00 -14.98 13.12
CA ARG A 205 18.07 -15.99 12.06
C ARG A 205 19.07 -17.07 12.44
N LYS A 206 18.77 -18.33 12.09
CA LYS A 206 19.67 -19.46 12.36
C LYS A 206 21.06 -19.19 11.74
N GLY A 207 22.06 -19.18 12.60
CA GLY A 207 23.47 -18.92 12.26
C GLY A 207 23.93 -17.47 12.43
N PHE A 208 23.05 -16.53 12.81
CA PHE A 208 23.46 -15.17 13.13
C PHE A 208 24.02 -15.10 14.57
N PRO A 209 25.07 -14.33 14.86
CA PRO A 209 25.95 -13.60 13.93
C PRO A 209 27.15 -14.41 13.41
N SER A 210 27.26 -15.69 13.81
CA SER A 210 28.44 -16.53 13.54
C SER A 210 28.65 -16.92 12.08
N SER A 211 27.58 -16.96 11.28
CA SER A 211 27.62 -17.28 9.84
C SER A 211 27.36 -16.05 8.98
N PRO A 212 28.21 -15.76 7.97
CA PRO A 212 27.92 -14.72 7.00
C PRO A 212 26.60 -14.98 6.29
N MET A 213 25.81 -13.91 6.08
CA MET A 213 24.52 -13.98 5.38
C MET A 213 24.47 -12.96 4.24
N PRO A 214 25.39 -13.08 3.23
CA PRO A 214 25.39 -12.16 2.11
C PRO A 214 24.13 -12.31 1.27
N PRO A 215 23.67 -11.24 0.59
CA PRO A 215 22.64 -11.30 -0.43
C PRO A 215 23.00 -12.32 -1.49
N HIS A 216 22.00 -13.13 -1.90
CA HIS A 216 22.20 -14.17 -2.90
C HIS A 216 22.47 -13.62 -4.30
N ASN A 217 21.68 -12.61 -4.71
CA ASN A 217 21.74 -12.10 -6.08
C ASN A 217 21.37 -10.61 -6.11
N LEU A 218 22.39 -9.75 -6.10
CA LEU A 218 22.19 -8.30 -6.12
C LEU A 218 21.60 -7.79 -7.44
N ALA A 219 21.83 -8.46 -8.57
CA ALA A 219 21.20 -8.10 -9.84
C ALA A 219 19.67 -8.29 -9.78
N MET A 220 19.21 -9.37 -9.15
CA MET A 220 17.78 -9.59 -8.88
C MET A 220 17.22 -8.51 -7.94
N THR A 221 17.96 -8.12 -6.92
CA THR A 221 17.57 -7.05 -6.00
C THR A 221 17.41 -5.71 -6.73
N VAL A 222 18.39 -5.34 -7.57
CA VAL A 222 18.32 -4.09 -8.35
C VAL A 222 17.18 -4.12 -9.35
N ALA A 223 16.95 -5.25 -10.03
CA ALA A 223 15.81 -5.42 -10.93
C ALA A 223 14.48 -5.23 -10.17
N GLY A 224 14.33 -5.87 -9.00
CA GLY A 224 13.17 -5.71 -8.14
C GLY A 224 12.97 -4.27 -7.66
N ALA A 225 14.04 -3.58 -7.23
CA ALA A 225 14.01 -2.17 -6.84
C ALA A 225 13.57 -1.27 -8.01
N SER A 226 14.06 -1.55 -9.21
CA SER A 226 13.66 -0.80 -10.42
C SER A 226 12.17 -0.98 -10.75
N MET A 227 11.66 -2.20 -10.60
CA MET A 227 10.23 -2.50 -10.78
C MET A 227 9.37 -1.80 -9.71
N LEU A 228 9.85 -1.76 -8.46
CA LEU A 228 9.20 -0.98 -7.39
C LEU A 228 9.17 0.51 -7.72
N TRP A 229 10.26 1.07 -8.23
CA TRP A 229 10.33 2.49 -8.61
C TRP A 229 9.32 2.85 -9.70
N VAL A 230 9.27 2.07 -10.77
CA VAL A 230 8.30 2.30 -11.87
C VAL A 230 6.86 2.16 -11.37
N GLY A 231 6.58 1.14 -10.59
CA GLY A 231 5.25 0.91 -10.02
C GLY A 231 4.82 2.02 -9.04
N TRP A 232 5.78 2.69 -8.42
CA TRP A 232 5.51 3.77 -7.48
C TRP A 232 4.84 5.00 -8.10
N PHE A 233 4.97 5.18 -9.40
CA PHE A 233 4.18 6.18 -10.11
C PHE A 233 2.67 5.88 -10.02
N GLY A 234 2.27 4.62 -10.23
CA GLY A 234 0.89 4.20 -10.00
C GLY A 234 0.49 4.28 -8.52
N PHE A 235 1.40 3.93 -7.62
CA PHE A 235 1.14 3.95 -6.19
C PHE A 235 0.85 5.36 -5.67
N ASN A 236 1.72 6.33 -5.95
CA ASN A 236 1.56 7.69 -5.45
C ASN A 236 0.66 8.53 -6.35
N ALA A 237 0.92 8.60 -7.65
CA ALA A 237 0.14 9.46 -8.53
C ALA A 237 -1.26 8.88 -8.81
N GLY A 238 -1.42 7.55 -8.78
CA GLY A 238 -2.74 6.91 -8.83
C GLY A 238 -3.60 7.23 -7.61
N SER A 239 -3.01 7.50 -6.45
CA SER A 239 -3.73 7.86 -5.23
C SER A 239 -4.43 9.24 -5.30
N ALA A 240 -4.16 10.03 -6.33
CA ALA A 240 -4.99 11.20 -6.65
C ALA A 240 -6.42 10.82 -7.06
N LEU A 241 -6.67 9.55 -7.46
CA LEU A 241 -7.90 9.02 -8.02
C LEU A 241 -8.39 9.77 -9.28
N ALA A 242 -7.58 10.67 -9.81
CA ALA A 242 -7.86 11.50 -10.97
C ALA A 242 -6.61 11.70 -11.84
N ALA A 243 -6.80 11.91 -13.13
CA ALA A 243 -5.74 12.30 -14.07
C ALA A 243 -5.61 13.83 -14.11
N ASP A 244 -5.17 14.41 -13.01
CA ASP A 244 -5.14 15.84 -12.76
C ASP A 244 -3.76 16.38 -12.37
N GLN A 245 -3.72 17.63 -11.94
CA GLN A 245 -2.50 18.30 -11.48
C GLN A 245 -1.90 17.66 -10.23
N SER A 246 -2.73 17.10 -9.35
CA SER A 246 -2.30 16.40 -8.14
C SER A 246 -1.55 15.12 -8.50
N ALA A 247 -2.07 14.33 -9.44
CA ALA A 247 -1.38 13.16 -9.97
C ALA A 247 -0.03 13.52 -10.60
N GLY A 248 0.00 14.59 -11.42
CA GLY A 248 1.24 15.08 -12.04
C GLY A 248 2.29 15.50 -11.02
N MET A 249 1.88 16.25 -9.99
CA MET A 249 2.79 16.68 -8.91
C MET A 249 3.28 15.46 -8.10
N ALA A 250 2.39 14.54 -7.73
CA ALA A 250 2.75 13.34 -7.00
C ALA A 250 3.76 12.48 -7.76
N MET A 251 3.61 12.34 -9.10
CA MET A 251 4.56 11.63 -9.94
C MET A 251 5.93 12.29 -9.94
N LEU A 252 5.99 13.62 -10.13
CA LEU A 252 7.24 14.37 -10.16
C LEU A 252 7.99 14.28 -8.85
N VAL A 253 7.32 14.56 -7.72
CA VAL A 253 7.99 14.56 -6.41
C VAL A 253 8.40 13.15 -5.99
N THR A 254 7.64 12.12 -6.36
CA THR A 254 8.02 10.72 -6.14
C THR A 254 9.33 10.40 -6.86
N HIS A 255 9.44 10.75 -8.15
CA HIS A 255 10.66 10.48 -8.92
C HIS A 255 11.86 11.23 -8.38
N ILE A 256 11.73 12.52 -8.13
CA ILE A 256 12.84 13.34 -7.63
C ILE A 256 13.25 12.92 -6.22
N GLY A 257 12.28 12.62 -5.34
CA GLY A 257 12.53 12.13 -4.00
C GLY A 257 13.31 10.81 -3.98
N ALA A 258 12.91 9.85 -4.81
CA ALA A 258 13.59 8.58 -4.96
C ALA A 258 15.04 8.76 -5.50
N ALA A 259 15.20 9.55 -6.56
CA ALA A 259 16.50 9.80 -7.18
C ALA A 259 17.46 10.50 -6.22
N THR A 260 17.02 11.56 -5.55
CA THR A 260 17.86 12.30 -4.60
C THR A 260 18.18 11.49 -3.35
N GLY A 261 17.22 10.70 -2.84
CA GLY A 261 17.44 9.80 -1.73
C GLY A 261 18.50 8.75 -2.04
N SER A 262 18.42 8.13 -3.22
CA SER A 262 19.41 7.16 -3.69
C SER A 262 20.81 7.76 -3.82
N LEU A 263 20.92 8.96 -4.42
CA LEU A 263 22.20 9.66 -4.55
C LEU A 263 22.81 10.05 -3.19
N ALA A 264 21.99 10.58 -2.28
CA ALA A 264 22.44 10.93 -0.94
C ALA A 264 22.93 9.72 -0.14
N TRP A 265 22.23 8.57 -0.30
CA TRP A 265 22.67 7.33 0.33
C TRP A 265 23.99 6.82 -0.24
N MET A 266 24.15 6.81 -1.57
CA MET A 266 25.42 6.43 -2.21
C MET A 266 26.57 7.31 -1.75
N ALA A 267 26.38 8.63 -1.72
CA ALA A 267 27.39 9.57 -1.21
C ALA A 267 27.75 9.25 0.24
N ARG A 268 26.76 8.94 1.10
CA ARG A 268 27.00 8.56 2.49
C ARG A 268 27.82 7.28 2.64
N GLU A 269 27.61 6.30 1.77
CA GLU A 269 28.38 5.05 1.76
C GLU A 269 29.82 5.24 1.30
N TRP A 270 30.08 6.16 0.38
CA TRP A 270 31.45 6.52 0.00
C TRP A 270 32.27 7.09 1.16
N PHE A 271 31.65 7.88 2.03
CA PHE A 271 32.31 8.42 3.23
C PHE A 271 32.48 7.39 4.37
N LYS A 272 31.62 6.37 4.41
CA LYS A 272 31.73 5.26 5.38
C LYS A 272 31.60 3.93 4.65
N PRO A 273 32.73 3.38 4.12
CA PRO A 273 32.67 2.12 3.37
C PRO A 273 32.06 1.00 4.21
N VAL A 274 31.04 0.38 3.70
CA VAL A 274 30.37 -0.78 4.29
C VAL A 274 30.56 -1.93 3.30
N SER A 275 31.15 -3.04 3.72
CA SER A 275 31.77 -4.06 2.85
C SER A 275 30.81 -4.85 1.90
N TYR A 276 29.54 -4.45 1.69
CA TYR A 276 28.60 -5.15 0.81
C TYR A 276 27.74 -4.21 -0.06
N THR A 277 28.15 -2.95 -0.46
CA THR A 277 27.14 -1.94 -0.24
C THR A 277 26.89 -0.90 -1.29
N HIS A 278 27.65 -0.79 -2.36
CA HIS A 278 27.29 0.16 -3.42
C HIS A 278 25.92 -0.15 -4.07
N LEU A 279 25.45 -1.40 -3.98
CA LEU A 279 24.15 -1.81 -4.47
C LEU A 279 23.02 -1.77 -3.41
N ARG A 280 23.37 -1.81 -2.11
CA ARG A 280 22.39 -1.65 -1.03
C ARG A 280 21.86 -0.23 -0.88
N ALA A 281 22.58 0.76 -1.35
CA ALA A 281 22.15 2.15 -1.34
C ALA A 281 20.90 2.37 -2.19
N HIS A 282 20.79 1.63 -3.27
CA HIS A 282 19.62 1.67 -4.16
C HIS A 282 18.38 0.96 -3.62
N GLU A 283 18.54 0.12 -2.58
CA GLU A 283 17.44 -0.62 -1.96
C GLU A 283 16.62 0.21 -0.96
N THR A 284 17.12 1.38 -0.60
CA THR A 284 16.59 2.18 0.51
C THR A 284 15.63 3.28 0.08
N ASP A 285 15.09 3.22 -1.10
CA ASP A 285 13.92 4.02 -1.40
C ASP A 285 12.85 3.79 -0.33
N SER A 286 12.23 4.85 0.08
CA SER A 286 11.41 5.02 1.29
C SER A 286 10.41 3.89 1.62
N ILE A 287 10.09 3.01 0.69
CA ILE A 287 9.26 1.81 0.90
C ILE A 287 9.98 0.80 1.83
N SER A 288 11.29 0.68 1.73
CA SER A 288 12.08 -0.32 2.46
C SER A 288 12.66 0.17 3.77
N TYR A 289 12.57 1.48 4.08
CA TYR A 289 13.28 2.07 5.21
C TYR A 289 12.90 1.46 6.55
N ALA A 290 11.61 1.24 6.78
CA ALA A 290 11.14 0.60 8.01
C ALA A 290 11.60 -0.86 8.12
N VAL A 291 11.60 -1.60 7.02
CA VAL A 291 12.01 -3.02 6.98
C VAL A 291 13.52 -3.19 6.99
N PHE A 292 14.26 -2.22 6.43
CA PHE A 292 15.72 -2.26 6.33
C PHE A 292 16.42 -1.95 7.65
N CYS A 293 15.95 -0.98 8.44
CA CYS A 293 16.49 -0.71 9.78
C CYS A 293 16.44 -1.95 10.70
N LEU A 294 15.55 -2.89 10.44
CA LEU A 294 15.40 -4.13 11.19
C LEU A 294 16.38 -5.25 10.78
N LYS A 295 17.00 -5.17 9.60
CA LYS A 295 17.99 -6.15 9.13
C LYS A 295 19.41 -5.89 9.64
N LYS A 296 19.66 -4.73 10.23
CA LYS A 296 20.99 -4.31 10.68
C LYS A 296 21.36 -4.73 12.10
N LYS A 297 20.42 -5.43 12.80
CA LYS A 297 20.68 -6.06 14.11
C LYS A 297 20.73 -7.56 14.03
#